data_85c656deda8fb4733288297f0392a358
#
_entry.id   85c656deda8fb4733288297f0392a358
#
_cell.length_a   1.000
_cell.length_b   1.000
_cell.length_c   1.000
_cell.angle_alpha   90.00
_cell.angle_beta   90.00
_cell.angle_gamma   90.00
#
_symmetry.space_group_name_H-M   'P 1'
#
loop_
_entity.id
_entity.type
_entity.pdbx_description
1 polymer ?
#
loop_
_entity_poly.entity_id
_entity_poly.type
_entity_poly.pdbx_seq_one_letter_code
_entity_poly.pdbx_strand_id
1 'polypeptide(L)'
;VVRDLILDSLWYWVTQMHVDGFLFDLATVLRRDRAGHVLPEGPLIEHITEDPILREIKLIAEPWDLGGAYLVGSFGGEAWAEWNAQYRDDVRRFWRGDKGAKGNFAQRLTGSQDLYGDDGRTPLHSINFITAHDGFTLRDLVSYNAKNNMANGEDNRDGLNENFSWNCGAEGESADLSVNTLRLRM
;
A
#
# COMPACT_ATOMS: atom_id res chain seq x y z
N VAL A 1 10.29 -10.95 24.45
CA VAL A 1 8.94 -10.60 24.96
C VAL A 1 8.05 -10.06 23.87
N VAL A 2 8.33 -8.86 23.26
CA VAL A 2 7.42 -8.31 22.21
C VAL A 2 7.39 -9.20 20.97
N ARG A 3 8.55 -9.65 20.48
CA ARG A 3 8.61 -10.57 19.32
C ARG A 3 7.86 -11.87 19.58
N ASP A 4 8.04 -12.45 20.75
CA ASP A 4 7.36 -13.69 21.13
C ASP A 4 5.84 -13.49 21.16
N LEU A 5 5.37 -12.36 21.70
CA LEU A 5 3.94 -12.02 21.71
C LEU A 5 3.37 -11.91 20.28
N ILE A 6 4.12 -11.32 19.34
CA ILE A 6 3.71 -11.23 17.94
C ILE A 6 3.63 -12.63 17.33
N LEU A 7 4.66 -13.46 17.48
CA LEU A 7 4.68 -14.82 16.94
C LEU A 7 3.57 -15.69 17.54
N ASP A 8 3.38 -15.65 18.86
CA ASP A 8 2.32 -16.37 19.56
C ASP A 8 0.93 -15.96 19.05
N SER A 9 0.73 -14.64 18.81
CA SER A 9 -0.50 -14.11 18.22
C SER A 9 -0.73 -14.64 16.81
N LEU A 10 0.28 -14.61 15.94
CA LEU A 10 0.19 -15.11 14.57
C LEU A 10 -0.12 -16.62 14.56
N TRP A 11 0.56 -17.41 15.39
CA TRP A 11 0.29 -18.85 15.54
C TRP A 11 -1.13 -19.13 16.03
N TYR A 12 -1.61 -18.36 16.99
CA TYR A 12 -2.99 -18.51 17.47
C TYR A 12 -4.00 -18.33 16.35
N TRP A 13 -3.86 -17.25 15.58
CA TRP A 13 -4.78 -16.96 14.48
C TRP A 13 -4.73 -18.03 13.37
N VAL A 14 -3.55 -18.54 13.04
CA VAL A 14 -3.42 -19.62 12.04
C VAL A 14 -3.95 -20.93 12.58
N THR A 15 -3.52 -21.37 13.78
CA THR A 15 -3.79 -22.72 14.28
C THR A 15 -5.16 -22.88 14.94
N GLN A 16 -5.69 -21.83 15.56
CA GLN A 16 -6.97 -21.87 16.27
C GLN A 16 -8.11 -21.24 15.46
N MET A 17 -7.83 -20.16 14.73
CA MET A 17 -8.83 -19.43 13.98
C MET A 17 -8.80 -19.72 12.49
N HIS A 18 -7.81 -20.49 12.00
CA HIS A 18 -7.66 -20.99 10.64
C HIS A 18 -7.64 -19.86 9.58
N VAL A 19 -6.95 -18.76 9.87
CA VAL A 19 -6.72 -17.71 8.86
C VAL A 19 -5.65 -18.16 7.86
N ASP A 20 -5.79 -17.76 6.60
CA ASP A 20 -4.92 -18.16 5.48
C ASP A 20 -3.78 -17.19 5.20
N GLY A 21 -3.69 -16.09 5.96
CA GLY A 21 -2.65 -15.09 5.79
C GLY A 21 -2.87 -13.83 6.59
N PHE A 22 -1.89 -12.95 6.53
CA PHE A 22 -1.90 -11.65 7.21
C PHE A 22 -1.49 -10.53 6.28
N LEU A 23 -2.13 -9.37 6.44
CA LEU A 23 -1.62 -8.09 6.01
C LEU A 23 -1.02 -7.37 7.23
N PHE A 24 0.23 -6.95 7.11
CA PHE A 24 0.95 -6.19 8.12
C PHE A 24 0.91 -4.72 7.76
N ASP A 25 0.12 -3.98 8.52
CA ASP A 25 0.04 -2.51 8.45
C ASP A 25 1.36 -1.90 8.92
N LEU A 26 1.85 -0.85 8.23
CA LEU A 26 3.12 -0.18 8.51
C LEU A 26 4.28 -1.18 8.73
N ALA A 27 4.39 -2.20 7.90
CA ALA A 27 5.25 -3.36 8.13
C ALA A 27 6.74 -3.01 8.30
N THR A 28 7.20 -1.86 7.77
CA THR A 28 8.59 -1.41 7.94
C THR A 28 8.96 -1.14 9.40
N VAL A 29 7.98 -0.89 10.28
CA VAL A 29 8.20 -0.77 11.74
C VAL A 29 8.81 -2.06 12.31
N LEU A 30 8.45 -3.24 11.77
CA LEU A 30 8.97 -4.53 12.19
C LEU A 30 10.46 -4.74 11.84
N ARG A 31 10.99 -3.91 10.95
CA ARG A 31 12.41 -3.89 10.56
C ARG A 31 13.24 -2.81 11.27
N ARG A 32 12.64 -2.06 12.21
CA ARG A 32 13.38 -1.01 12.94
C ARG A 32 14.09 -1.57 14.17
N ASP A 33 15.31 -1.07 14.42
CA ASP A 33 16.04 -1.30 15.66
C ASP A 33 15.49 -0.41 16.81
N ARG A 34 16.08 -0.52 17.99
CA ARG A 34 15.69 0.30 19.16
C ARG A 34 15.95 1.80 18.99
N ALA A 35 16.85 2.18 18.09
CA ALA A 35 17.16 3.56 17.77
C ALA A 35 16.27 4.12 16.65
N GLY A 36 15.42 3.27 16.05
CA GLY A 36 14.53 3.64 14.96
C GLY A 36 15.12 3.49 13.56
N HIS A 37 16.35 2.97 13.43
CA HIS A 37 16.94 2.74 12.10
C HIS A 37 16.30 1.52 11.43
N VAL A 38 16.04 1.62 10.13
CA VAL A 38 15.58 0.50 9.34
C VAL A 38 16.74 -0.44 9.07
N LEU A 39 16.59 -1.70 9.46
CA LEU A 39 17.59 -2.75 9.23
C LEU A 39 17.43 -3.31 7.81
N PRO A 40 18.51 -3.69 7.13
CA PRO A 40 18.47 -4.40 5.84
C PRO A 40 17.66 -5.70 5.94
N GLU A 41 17.84 -6.41 7.04
CA GLU A 41 17.10 -7.62 7.41
C GLU A 41 16.56 -7.43 8.83
N GLY A 42 15.27 -7.66 9.00
CA GLY A 42 14.62 -7.52 10.30
C GLY A 42 14.49 -8.87 10.98
N PRO A 43 15.10 -9.09 12.17
CA PRO A 43 15.07 -10.40 12.81
C PRO A 43 13.66 -10.96 13.06
N LEU A 44 12.64 -10.11 13.18
CA LEU A 44 11.26 -10.58 13.29
C LEU A 44 10.71 -11.06 11.94
N ILE A 45 11.06 -10.37 10.86
CA ILE A 45 10.66 -10.74 9.50
C ILE A 45 11.26 -12.10 9.14
N GLU A 46 12.55 -12.31 9.44
CA GLU A 46 13.22 -13.60 9.26
C GLU A 46 12.51 -14.71 10.06
N HIS A 47 12.25 -14.49 11.35
CA HIS A 47 11.55 -15.48 12.18
C HIS A 47 10.17 -15.83 11.64
N ILE A 48 9.40 -14.85 11.14
CA ILE A 48 8.08 -15.11 10.51
C ILE A 48 8.26 -15.93 9.23
N THR A 49 9.25 -15.57 8.40
CA THR A 49 9.50 -16.21 7.10
C THR A 49 10.00 -17.65 7.24
N GLU A 50 10.83 -17.92 8.25
CA GLU A 50 11.43 -19.24 8.49
C GLU A 50 10.55 -20.16 9.35
N ASP A 51 9.52 -19.63 10.00
CA ASP A 51 8.64 -20.38 10.86
C ASP A 51 7.88 -21.48 10.09
N PRO A 52 7.88 -22.76 10.57
CA PRO A 52 7.28 -23.87 9.84
C PRO A 52 5.77 -23.73 9.57
N ILE A 53 5.06 -22.95 10.37
CA ILE A 53 3.62 -22.72 10.23
C ILE A 53 3.37 -21.47 9.38
N LEU A 54 4.06 -20.36 9.71
CA LEU A 54 3.81 -19.07 9.08
C LEU A 54 4.33 -18.99 7.63
N ARG A 55 5.35 -19.75 7.26
CA ARG A 55 5.83 -19.80 5.87
C ARG A 55 4.84 -20.43 4.88
N GLU A 56 3.84 -21.16 5.37
CA GLU A 56 2.83 -21.84 4.54
C GLU A 56 1.60 -20.96 4.26
N ILE A 57 1.55 -19.76 4.85
CA ILE A 57 0.43 -18.83 4.72
C ILE A 57 0.83 -17.60 3.91
N LYS A 58 -0.14 -16.79 3.52
CA LYS A 58 0.11 -15.55 2.78
C LYS A 58 0.61 -14.45 3.71
N LEU A 59 1.79 -13.93 3.42
CA LEU A 59 2.38 -12.80 4.11
C LEU A 59 2.35 -11.59 3.18
N ILE A 60 1.62 -10.55 3.57
CA ILE A 60 1.47 -9.32 2.78
C ILE A 60 1.93 -8.15 3.63
N ALA A 61 2.82 -7.34 3.09
CA ALA A 61 3.32 -6.15 3.76
C ALA A 61 2.73 -4.87 3.17
N GLU A 62 2.39 -3.93 4.03
CA GLU A 62 2.36 -2.52 3.70
C GLU A 62 3.79 -1.98 3.89
N PRO A 63 4.59 -1.83 2.81
CA PRO A 63 6.04 -1.68 2.93
C PRO A 63 6.49 -0.23 3.11
N TRP A 64 5.81 0.52 3.96
CA TRP A 64 6.18 1.88 4.39
C TRP A 64 5.79 2.14 5.84
N ASP A 65 6.20 3.29 6.39
CA ASP A 65 5.77 3.77 7.70
C ASP A 65 5.78 5.30 7.82
N LEU A 66 5.24 5.80 8.93
CA LEU A 66 5.19 7.24 9.24
C LEU A 66 6.57 7.84 9.54
N GLY A 67 7.60 7.03 9.78
CA GLY A 67 8.99 7.46 9.98
C GLY A 67 9.74 7.69 8.66
N GLY A 68 9.06 7.61 7.52
CA GLY A 68 9.61 7.88 6.19
C GLY A 68 10.29 6.68 5.51
N ALA A 69 10.21 5.49 6.07
CA ALA A 69 10.66 4.29 5.37
C ALA A 69 9.70 3.94 4.23
N TYR A 70 10.25 3.62 3.06
CA TYR A 70 9.51 3.19 1.88
C TYR A 70 10.28 2.06 1.19
N LEU A 71 9.79 0.83 1.34
CA LEU A 71 10.47 -0.39 0.90
C LEU A 71 9.68 -1.17 -0.16
N VAL A 72 8.83 -0.48 -0.93
CA VAL A 72 8.13 -1.11 -2.05
C VAL A 72 9.14 -1.66 -3.05
N GLY A 73 9.06 -2.97 -3.32
CA GLY A 73 10.01 -3.70 -4.14
C GLY A 73 11.21 -4.28 -3.38
N SER A 74 11.30 -4.11 -2.03
CA SER A 74 12.47 -4.57 -1.26
C SER A 74 12.17 -4.97 0.19
N PHE A 75 10.92 -5.27 0.53
CA PHE A 75 10.55 -5.48 1.93
C PHE A 75 11.01 -6.84 2.50
N GLY A 76 10.62 -7.95 1.92
CA GLY A 76 10.76 -9.26 2.60
C GLY A 76 11.17 -10.43 1.69
N GLY A 77 11.70 -10.19 0.49
CA GLY A 77 12.09 -11.24 -0.45
C GLY A 77 10.91 -12.07 -0.97
N GLU A 78 11.19 -13.29 -1.43
CA GLU A 78 10.22 -14.15 -2.12
C GLU A 78 9.04 -14.63 -1.26
N ALA A 79 9.16 -14.61 0.06
CA ALA A 79 8.08 -15.05 0.96
C ALA A 79 6.97 -14.01 1.14
N TRP A 80 7.23 -12.75 0.77
CA TRP A 80 6.34 -11.64 1.05
C TRP A 80 5.76 -11.02 -0.23
N ALA A 81 4.46 -10.90 -0.28
CA ALA A 81 3.80 -9.98 -1.20
C ALA A 81 3.74 -8.58 -0.59
N GLU A 82 3.66 -7.57 -1.42
CA GLU A 82 3.67 -6.17 -1.01
C GLU A 82 2.47 -5.41 -1.58
N TRP A 83 1.87 -4.54 -0.79
CA TRP A 83 1.00 -3.51 -1.33
C TRP A 83 1.82 -2.60 -2.24
N ASN A 84 1.49 -2.59 -3.53
CA ASN A 84 2.23 -1.83 -4.53
C ASN A 84 1.70 -0.39 -4.64
N ALA A 85 2.25 0.51 -3.81
CA ALA A 85 1.88 1.93 -3.86
C ALA A 85 2.29 2.60 -5.17
N GLN A 86 3.32 2.11 -5.87
CA GLN A 86 3.67 2.65 -7.20
C GLN A 86 2.61 2.27 -8.24
N TYR A 87 2.02 1.07 -8.14
CA TYR A 87 0.86 0.73 -8.98
C TYR A 87 -0.28 1.72 -8.74
N ARG A 88 -0.66 1.95 -7.48
CA ARG A 88 -1.69 2.92 -7.11
C ARG A 88 -1.43 4.28 -7.74
N ASP A 89 -0.24 4.81 -7.55
CA ASP A 89 0.10 6.18 -7.96
C ASP A 89 0.19 6.32 -9.47
N ASP A 90 0.82 5.37 -10.16
CA ASP A 90 0.99 5.41 -11.61
C ASP A 90 -0.34 5.21 -12.34
N VAL A 91 -1.23 4.35 -11.82
CA VAL A 91 -2.58 4.17 -12.36
C VAL A 91 -3.42 5.44 -12.18
N ARG A 92 -3.39 6.04 -10.99
CA ARG A 92 -4.09 7.31 -10.72
C ARG A 92 -3.61 8.43 -11.65
N ARG A 93 -2.29 8.59 -11.83
CA ARG A 93 -1.70 9.56 -12.76
C ARG A 93 -2.13 9.34 -14.20
N PHE A 94 -2.16 8.08 -14.65
CA PHE A 94 -2.59 7.75 -16.00
C PHE A 94 -4.06 8.15 -16.22
N TRP A 95 -4.96 7.80 -15.31
CA TRP A 95 -6.37 8.14 -15.41
C TRP A 95 -6.62 9.65 -15.25
N ARG A 96 -5.85 10.36 -14.42
CA ARG A 96 -5.89 11.81 -14.32
C ARG A 96 -5.42 12.51 -15.62
N GLY A 97 -4.72 11.81 -16.50
CA GLY A 97 -4.22 12.34 -17.78
C GLY A 97 -2.84 13.01 -17.68
N ASP A 98 -2.04 12.64 -16.69
CA ASP A 98 -0.71 13.20 -16.49
C ASP A 98 0.19 12.92 -17.70
N LYS A 99 0.92 13.94 -18.13
CA LYS A 99 1.83 13.83 -19.27
C LYS A 99 2.95 12.81 -18.96
N GLY A 100 3.14 11.86 -19.86
CA GLY A 100 4.19 10.84 -19.72
C GLY A 100 3.82 9.63 -18.89
N ALA A 101 2.63 9.55 -18.28
CA ALA A 101 2.21 8.43 -17.41
C ALA A 101 2.06 7.09 -18.14
N LYS A 102 1.94 7.07 -19.47
CA LYS A 102 1.66 5.84 -20.23
C LYS A 102 2.71 4.74 -20.05
N GLY A 103 4.00 5.08 -19.97
CA GLY A 103 5.08 4.10 -19.83
C GLY A 103 5.01 3.38 -18.47
N ASN A 104 4.90 4.18 -17.40
CA ASN A 104 4.76 3.63 -16.05
C ASN A 104 3.49 2.79 -15.91
N PHE A 105 2.37 3.28 -16.43
CA PHE A 105 1.11 2.51 -16.41
C PHE A 105 1.27 1.14 -17.09
N ALA A 106 1.90 1.09 -18.27
CA ALA A 106 2.16 -0.18 -18.96
C ALA A 106 3.03 -1.12 -18.11
N GLN A 107 4.07 -0.59 -17.46
CA GLN A 107 4.94 -1.35 -16.58
C GLN A 107 4.20 -1.90 -15.34
N ARG A 108 3.30 -1.10 -14.74
CA ARG A 108 2.44 -1.57 -13.65
C ARG A 108 1.52 -2.71 -14.09
N LEU A 109 0.88 -2.59 -15.26
CA LEU A 109 -0.03 -3.61 -15.79
C LEU A 109 0.69 -4.93 -16.14
N THR A 110 1.97 -4.88 -16.50
CA THR A 110 2.76 -6.07 -16.83
C THR A 110 3.45 -6.71 -15.62
N GLY A 111 3.10 -6.30 -14.39
CA GLY A 111 3.54 -6.97 -13.17
C GLY A 111 4.70 -6.29 -12.44
N SER A 112 5.01 -5.02 -12.78
CA SER A 112 6.00 -4.22 -12.05
C SER A 112 7.37 -4.90 -11.96
N GLN A 113 7.88 -5.40 -13.07
CA GLN A 113 9.15 -6.11 -13.14
C GLN A 113 10.33 -5.27 -12.61
N ASP A 114 10.27 -3.96 -12.74
CA ASP A 114 11.25 -3.00 -12.19
C ASP A 114 11.34 -3.02 -10.66
N LEU A 115 10.31 -3.53 -9.98
CA LEU A 115 10.25 -3.65 -8.53
C LEU A 115 10.54 -5.05 -8.03
N TYR A 116 10.19 -6.07 -8.81
CA TYR A 116 10.17 -7.47 -8.35
C TYR A 116 11.03 -8.41 -9.20
N GLY A 117 11.58 -7.95 -10.32
CA GLY A 117 12.25 -8.84 -11.27
C GLY A 117 13.68 -9.22 -10.92
N ASP A 118 14.37 -8.42 -10.11
CA ASP A 118 15.81 -8.58 -9.89
C ASP A 118 16.15 -9.57 -8.76
N ASP A 119 15.19 -9.97 -7.93
CA ASP A 119 15.39 -10.79 -6.74
C ASP A 119 14.61 -12.12 -6.75
N GLY A 120 14.19 -12.57 -7.92
CA GLY A 120 13.47 -13.84 -8.11
C GLY A 120 11.96 -13.74 -7.90
N ARG A 121 11.45 -12.58 -7.48
CA ARG A 121 10.01 -12.38 -7.30
C ARG A 121 9.27 -12.29 -8.65
N THR A 122 8.00 -12.61 -8.61
CA THR A 122 7.09 -12.65 -9.76
C THR A 122 6.01 -11.57 -9.63
N PRO A 123 5.21 -11.31 -10.67
CA PRO A 123 4.04 -10.42 -10.56
C PRO A 123 3.06 -10.75 -9.44
N LEU A 124 3.06 -11.99 -8.92
CA LEU A 124 2.21 -12.40 -7.81
C LEU A 124 2.59 -11.75 -6.47
N HIS A 125 3.79 -11.21 -6.34
CA HIS A 125 4.24 -10.47 -5.16
C HIS A 125 3.70 -9.03 -5.13
N SER A 126 3.15 -8.53 -6.23
CA SER A 126 2.54 -7.22 -6.35
C SER A 126 1.05 -7.28 -6.00
N ILE A 127 0.66 -6.80 -4.82
CA ILE A 127 -0.75 -6.60 -4.49
C ILE A 127 -1.17 -5.23 -5.05
N ASN A 128 -1.88 -5.27 -6.17
CA ASN A 128 -2.31 -4.09 -6.88
C ASN A 128 -3.59 -3.52 -6.26
N PHE A 129 -3.64 -2.22 -6.05
CA PHE A 129 -4.80 -1.53 -5.51
C PHE A 129 -4.89 -0.09 -6.04
N ILE A 130 -6.08 0.50 -5.97
CA ILE A 130 -6.33 1.90 -6.32
C ILE A 130 -6.61 2.72 -5.07
N THR A 131 -7.35 2.17 -4.13
CA THR A 131 -7.66 2.76 -2.81
C THR A 131 -7.43 1.73 -1.73
N ALA A 132 -7.15 2.20 -0.51
CA ALA A 132 -6.99 1.40 0.68
C ALA A 132 -7.76 2.05 1.84
N HIS A 133 -7.45 1.66 3.09
CA HIS A 133 -7.99 2.31 4.28
C HIS A 133 -7.44 3.73 4.45
N ASP A 134 -6.26 4.00 3.89
CA ASP A 134 -5.62 5.32 3.86
C ASP A 134 -6.01 6.14 2.63
N GLY A 135 -5.97 7.46 2.77
CA GLY A 135 -6.13 8.41 1.68
C GLY A 135 -7.56 8.53 1.18
N PHE A 136 -7.71 8.82 -0.09
CA PHE A 136 -9.01 9.10 -0.71
C PHE A 136 -9.79 7.83 -1.01
N THR A 137 -11.11 7.90 -0.81
CA THR A 137 -12.05 6.93 -1.38
C THR A 137 -12.09 7.04 -2.91
N LEU A 138 -12.66 6.05 -3.60
CA LEU A 138 -12.85 6.14 -5.06
C LEU A 138 -13.67 7.39 -5.46
N ARG A 139 -14.64 7.77 -4.63
CA ARG A 139 -15.44 8.98 -4.86
C ARG A 139 -14.59 10.24 -4.72
N ASP A 140 -13.74 10.32 -3.70
CA ASP A 140 -12.91 11.49 -3.47
C ASP A 140 -11.85 11.67 -4.55
N LEU A 141 -11.30 10.57 -5.07
CA LEU A 141 -10.32 10.61 -6.18
C LEU A 141 -10.83 11.35 -7.41
N VAL A 142 -12.12 11.34 -7.64
CA VAL A 142 -12.75 12.02 -8.81
C VAL A 142 -13.53 13.27 -8.41
N SER A 143 -13.48 13.67 -7.13
CA SER A 143 -14.28 14.80 -6.61
C SER A 143 -13.46 15.91 -5.99
N TYR A 144 -12.20 15.64 -5.59
CA TYR A 144 -11.36 16.62 -4.92
C TYR A 144 -9.94 16.65 -5.50
N ASN A 145 -9.39 17.86 -5.67
CA ASN A 145 -7.98 18.02 -6.04
C ASN A 145 -7.04 17.97 -4.83
N ALA A 146 -7.55 18.26 -3.65
CA ALA A 146 -6.77 18.28 -2.41
C ALA A 146 -7.56 17.67 -1.25
N LYS A 147 -6.85 17.16 -0.24
CA LYS A 147 -7.49 16.62 0.97
C LYS A 147 -8.31 17.68 1.70
N ASN A 148 -9.43 17.27 2.26
CA ASN A 148 -10.35 18.11 3.01
C ASN A 148 -10.74 17.42 4.33
N ASN A 149 -9.82 17.39 5.30
CA ASN A 149 -9.94 16.68 6.56
C ASN A 149 -10.13 17.62 7.76
N MET A 150 -10.59 18.85 7.55
CA MET A 150 -10.82 19.81 8.64
C MET A 150 -11.80 19.29 9.71
N ALA A 151 -12.76 18.47 9.31
CA ALA A 151 -13.78 17.95 10.20
C ALA A 151 -13.28 16.97 11.27
N ASN A 152 -12.07 16.40 11.10
CA ASN A 152 -11.48 15.49 12.08
C ASN A 152 -10.75 16.19 13.23
N GLY A 153 -10.63 17.53 13.22
CA GLY A 153 -10.00 18.31 14.28
C GLY A 153 -8.46 18.38 14.23
N GLU A 154 -7.84 17.87 13.18
CA GLU A 154 -6.37 17.85 13.00
C GLU A 154 -5.85 18.98 12.08
N ASP A 155 -6.63 20.03 11.89
CA ASP A 155 -6.27 21.19 11.06
C ASP A 155 -5.82 20.80 9.63
N ASN A 156 -6.45 19.78 9.05
CA ASN A 156 -6.12 19.22 7.74
C ASN A 156 -4.66 18.72 7.60
N ARG A 157 -4.00 18.37 8.70
CA ARG A 157 -2.60 17.89 8.70
C ARG A 157 -2.47 16.43 8.37
N ASP A 158 -3.44 15.61 8.78
CA ASP A 158 -3.42 14.15 8.54
C ASP A 158 -3.68 13.79 7.07
N GLY A 159 -3.31 12.57 6.72
CA GLY A 159 -3.40 12.04 5.37
C GLY A 159 -2.37 12.65 4.39
N LEU A 160 -2.21 11.99 3.26
CA LEU A 160 -1.27 12.43 2.22
C LEU A 160 -1.75 13.71 1.55
N ASN A 161 -0.82 14.63 1.28
CA ASN A 161 -1.10 15.85 0.50
C ASN A 161 -1.32 15.54 -0.98
N GLU A 162 -0.52 14.62 -1.56
CA GLU A 162 -0.63 14.21 -2.96
C GLU A 162 -1.38 12.88 -3.06
N ASN A 163 -2.57 12.93 -3.64
CA ASN A 163 -3.40 11.74 -3.88
C ASN A 163 -3.55 11.39 -5.37
N PHE A 164 -2.94 12.17 -6.25
CA PHE A 164 -3.08 12.04 -7.72
C PHE A 164 -4.55 12.01 -8.17
N SER A 165 -5.40 12.74 -7.46
CA SER A 165 -6.82 12.89 -7.70
C SER A 165 -7.13 13.99 -8.71
N TRP A 166 -8.34 14.02 -9.21
CA TRP A 166 -8.85 15.08 -10.07
C TRP A 166 -10.34 15.31 -9.80
N ASN A 167 -10.74 16.55 -9.55
CA ASN A 167 -12.13 16.91 -9.24
C ASN A 167 -13.10 16.82 -10.44
N CYS A 168 -12.61 16.45 -11.63
CA CYS A 168 -13.38 16.39 -12.87
C CYS A 168 -14.08 17.69 -13.26
N GLY A 169 -13.53 18.84 -12.84
CA GLY A 169 -14.02 20.17 -13.18
C GLY A 169 -14.83 20.88 -12.10
N ALA A 170 -15.17 20.20 -11.00
CA ALA A 170 -15.85 20.81 -9.85
C ALA A 170 -15.36 20.21 -8.54
N GLU A 171 -14.89 21.05 -7.60
CA GLU A 171 -14.45 20.59 -6.28
C GLU A 171 -15.62 20.18 -5.41
N GLY A 172 -15.56 18.96 -4.85
CA GLY A 172 -16.60 18.44 -3.98
C GLY A 172 -17.87 18.00 -4.73
N GLU A 173 -19.01 18.04 -4.04
CA GLU A 173 -20.28 17.65 -4.63
C GLU A 173 -20.72 18.60 -5.76
N SER A 174 -21.35 18.06 -6.79
CA SER A 174 -21.83 18.81 -7.96
C SER A 174 -23.18 18.32 -8.43
N ALA A 175 -24.07 19.23 -8.77
CA ALA A 175 -25.32 18.94 -9.45
C ALA A 175 -25.17 18.88 -10.99
N ASP A 176 -23.99 19.23 -11.52
CA ASP A 176 -23.73 19.21 -12.97
C ASP A 176 -23.66 17.77 -13.48
N LEU A 177 -24.57 17.45 -14.42
CA LEU A 177 -24.68 16.12 -14.99
C LEU A 177 -23.43 15.74 -15.80
N SER A 178 -22.77 16.70 -16.44
CA SER A 178 -21.56 16.45 -17.25
C SER A 178 -20.39 16.07 -16.36
N VAL A 179 -20.20 16.76 -15.22
CA VAL A 179 -19.21 16.45 -14.21
C VAL A 179 -19.46 15.07 -13.63
N ASN A 180 -20.69 14.77 -13.22
CA ASN A 180 -21.03 13.46 -12.63
C ASN A 180 -20.89 12.32 -13.64
N THR A 181 -21.22 12.55 -14.92
CA THR A 181 -21.01 11.55 -15.98
C THR A 181 -19.50 11.28 -16.18
N LEU A 182 -18.67 12.31 -16.12
CA LEU A 182 -17.22 12.15 -16.23
C LEU A 182 -16.67 11.37 -15.04
N ARG A 183 -17.08 11.71 -13.82
CA ARG A 183 -16.69 10.99 -12.58
C ARG A 183 -17.00 9.52 -12.60
N LEU A 184 -18.12 9.13 -13.22
CA LEU A 184 -18.52 7.72 -13.37
C LEU A 184 -17.70 6.96 -14.42
N ARG A 185 -16.99 7.65 -15.29
CA ARG A 185 -16.13 7.05 -16.33
C ARG A 185 -14.68 6.92 -15.89
N MET A 186 -14.28 7.71 -14.91
CA MET A 186 -12.95 7.70 -14.33
C MET A 186 -12.78 6.56 -13.33
#